data_fd14cd49bccc72e8ba0d5b39d843299a
#
_entry.id   fd14cd49bccc72e8ba0d5b39d843299a
#
_cell.length_a   1.000
_cell.length_b   1.000
_cell.length_c   1.000
_cell.angle_alpha   90.00
_cell.angle_beta   90.00
_cell.angle_gamma   90.00
#
_symmetry.space_group_name_H-M   'P 1'
#
loop_
_entity.id
_entity.type
_entity.pdbx_description
1 polymer ?
#
loop_
_entity_poly.entity_id
_entity_poly.type
_entity_poly.pdbx_seq_one_letter_code
_entity_poly.pdbx_strand_id
1 'polypeptide(L)'
;MKKTFIFILWSLFSVAVNAQNFNDYFEDKTLRVDYIFTGNATKQEIYLDELSSLPKWAGRKHHLAELPLAGNGEITMKDKATGKTIYRTSFSSLFQEWVSEEEANRIKKGFENSFLLPYPKKEAIVTISLKDVYHKVNASLTHEIVPNDILIHQRGTNLSLIHISEPTRRRGIS
;
A
#
# COMPACT_ATOMS: atom_id res chain seq x y z
N MET A 1 -11.67 60.69 32.78
CA MET A 1 -11.65 59.22 32.68
C MET A 1 -11.57 58.86 31.19
N LYS A 2 -10.37 58.47 30.75
CA LYS A 2 -10.11 58.12 29.33
C LYS A 2 -10.35 56.62 29.18
N LYS A 3 -11.35 56.23 28.37
CA LYS A 3 -11.63 54.83 28.03
C LYS A 3 -10.71 54.44 26.87
N THR A 4 -9.70 53.61 27.15
CA THR A 4 -8.79 53.06 26.17
C THR A 4 -9.46 51.83 25.54
N PHE A 5 -9.86 51.91 24.28
CA PHE A 5 -10.33 50.78 23.47
C PHE A 5 -9.11 49.98 23.00
N ILE A 6 -8.93 48.79 23.56
CA ILE A 6 -7.94 47.81 23.06
C ILE A 6 -8.62 47.03 21.95
N PHE A 7 -8.23 47.33 20.71
CA PHE A 7 -8.55 46.48 19.52
C PHE A 7 -7.63 45.27 19.55
N ILE A 8 -8.17 44.13 19.97
CA ILE A 8 -7.50 42.84 19.79
C ILE A 8 -7.69 42.44 18.30
N LEU A 9 -6.65 42.70 17.52
CA LEU A 9 -6.56 42.22 16.14
C LEU A 9 -6.28 40.70 16.17
N TRP A 10 -7.34 39.91 16.13
CA TRP A 10 -7.24 38.47 15.95
C TRP A 10 -6.85 38.16 14.50
N SER A 11 -5.54 38.02 14.24
CA SER A 11 -5.06 37.56 12.96
C SER A 11 -5.51 36.10 12.79
N LEU A 12 -6.53 35.90 11.98
CA LEU A 12 -6.91 34.58 11.44
C LEU A 12 -5.75 34.05 10.60
N PHE A 13 -4.90 33.24 11.21
CA PHE A 13 -3.95 32.42 10.49
C PHE A 13 -4.77 31.37 9.75
N SER A 14 -5.12 31.68 8.52
CA SER A 14 -5.71 30.71 7.58
C SER A 14 -4.60 29.71 7.26
N VAL A 15 -4.59 28.58 7.97
CA VAL A 15 -3.80 27.42 7.55
C VAL A 15 -4.42 26.94 6.24
N ALA A 16 -3.81 27.32 5.12
CA ALA A 16 -4.15 26.76 3.84
C ALA A 16 -3.85 25.26 3.90
N VAL A 17 -4.88 24.45 4.12
CA VAL A 17 -4.82 23.01 3.95
C VAL A 17 -4.65 22.79 2.44
N ASN A 18 -3.40 22.69 1.98
CA ASN A 18 -3.10 22.30 0.62
C ASN A 18 -3.59 20.85 0.45
N ALA A 19 -4.78 20.68 -0.10
CA ALA A 19 -5.27 19.39 -0.53
C ALA A 19 -4.23 18.81 -1.51
N GLN A 20 -3.72 17.60 -1.21
CA GLN A 20 -2.77 16.94 -2.08
C GLN A 20 -3.43 16.66 -3.43
N ASN A 21 -2.88 17.25 -4.51
CA ASN A 21 -3.31 16.90 -5.86
C ASN A 21 -2.65 15.57 -6.26
N PHE A 22 -3.45 14.61 -6.74
CA PHE A 22 -2.96 13.31 -7.20
C PHE A 22 -1.83 13.46 -8.23
N ASN A 23 -2.01 14.34 -9.20
CA ASN A 23 -1.08 14.53 -10.30
C ASN A 23 0.28 15.12 -9.89
N ASP A 24 0.43 15.66 -8.69
CA ASP A 24 1.72 16.17 -8.20
C ASP A 24 2.68 15.02 -7.83
N TYR A 25 2.13 13.88 -7.39
CA TYR A 25 2.89 12.76 -6.86
C TYR A 25 2.79 11.47 -7.69
N PHE A 26 1.70 11.29 -8.46
CA PHE A 26 1.40 10.01 -9.08
C PHE A 26 1.17 10.13 -10.58
N GLU A 27 1.50 9.06 -11.31
CA GLU A 27 1.06 8.81 -12.66
C GLU A 27 -0.33 8.15 -12.65
N ASP A 28 -1.07 8.22 -13.77
CA ASP A 28 -2.34 7.48 -13.91
C ASP A 28 -2.08 5.99 -14.21
N LYS A 29 -1.25 5.38 -13.37
CA LYS A 29 -0.86 3.96 -13.39
C LYS A 29 -1.02 3.36 -12.01
N THR A 30 -1.16 2.05 -11.94
CA THR A 30 -1.17 1.28 -10.69
C THR A 30 0.19 0.64 -10.44
N LEU A 31 0.70 0.80 -9.23
CA LEU A 31 1.76 -0.03 -8.69
C LEU A 31 1.11 -1.21 -7.96
N ARG A 32 1.28 -2.42 -8.46
CA ARG A 32 0.93 -3.63 -7.74
C ARG A 32 2.14 -4.08 -6.94
N VAL A 33 1.92 -4.32 -5.67
CA VAL A 33 2.95 -4.81 -4.74
C VAL A 33 2.45 -6.11 -4.14
N ASP A 34 3.19 -7.17 -4.36
CA ASP A 34 2.90 -8.49 -3.83
C ASP A 34 3.80 -8.74 -2.61
N TYR A 35 3.19 -9.15 -1.50
CA TYR A 35 3.87 -9.48 -0.25
C TYR A 35 3.51 -10.88 0.20
N ILE A 36 4.45 -11.51 0.88
CA ILE A 36 4.22 -12.75 1.61
C ILE A 36 4.21 -12.43 3.10
N PHE A 37 3.07 -12.66 3.77
CA PHE A 37 2.96 -12.61 5.22
C PHE A 37 3.20 -14.01 5.77
N THR A 38 4.16 -14.14 6.68
CA THR A 38 4.53 -15.46 7.21
C THR A 38 4.65 -15.43 8.72
N GLY A 39 4.61 -16.63 9.32
CA GLY A 39 4.85 -16.79 10.73
C GLY A 39 3.77 -17.60 11.43
N ASN A 40 3.54 -17.24 12.69
CA ASN A 40 2.59 -17.90 13.58
C ASN A 40 2.01 -16.87 14.58
N ALA A 41 1.27 -17.31 15.59
CA ALA A 41 0.67 -16.45 16.60
C ALA A 41 1.69 -15.59 17.37
N THR A 42 2.94 -16.03 17.52
CA THR A 42 3.96 -15.35 18.35
C THR A 42 4.94 -14.53 17.54
N LYS A 43 5.24 -14.92 16.30
CA LYS A 43 6.21 -14.24 15.42
C LYS A 43 5.66 -14.12 14.01
N GLN A 44 5.56 -12.89 13.53
CA GLN A 44 5.06 -12.55 12.21
C GLN A 44 6.15 -11.82 11.44
N GLU A 45 6.25 -12.07 10.13
CA GLU A 45 7.21 -11.46 9.22
C GLU A 45 6.53 -11.11 7.88
N ILE A 46 7.05 -10.10 7.22
CA ILE A 46 6.58 -9.64 5.91
C ILE A 46 7.76 -9.66 4.95
N TYR A 47 7.56 -10.24 3.77
CA TYR A 47 8.53 -10.22 2.68
C TYR A 47 7.91 -9.58 1.45
N LEU A 48 8.69 -8.77 0.75
CA LEU A 48 8.35 -8.27 -0.58
C LEU A 48 8.61 -9.42 -1.56
N ASP A 49 7.61 -9.74 -2.38
CA ASP A 49 7.70 -10.78 -3.40
C ASP A 49 7.92 -10.16 -4.78
N GLU A 50 6.96 -9.39 -5.29
CA GLU A 50 7.04 -8.80 -6.62
C GLU A 50 6.52 -7.37 -6.65
N LEU A 51 7.12 -6.56 -7.55
CA LEU A 51 6.63 -5.26 -7.96
C LEU A 51 6.21 -5.30 -9.42
N SER A 52 5.00 -4.83 -9.71
CA SER A 52 4.56 -4.70 -11.10
C SER A 52 3.72 -3.46 -11.33
N SER A 53 3.68 -2.97 -12.56
CA SER A 53 2.87 -1.83 -12.96
C SER A 53 1.74 -2.23 -13.88
N LEU A 54 0.57 -1.60 -13.71
CA LEU A 54 -0.62 -1.76 -14.53
C LEU A 54 -0.98 -0.42 -15.18
N PRO A 55 -1.60 -0.41 -16.37
CA PRO A 55 -1.69 0.78 -17.22
C PRO A 55 -2.58 1.90 -16.69
N LYS A 56 -3.44 1.68 -15.69
CA LYS A 56 -4.38 2.69 -15.21
C LYS A 56 -4.60 2.60 -13.70
N TRP A 57 -4.72 3.76 -13.04
CA TRP A 57 -5.14 3.85 -11.65
C TRP A 57 -6.67 3.92 -11.55
N ALA A 58 -7.27 2.98 -10.82
CA ALA A 58 -8.72 2.91 -10.60
C ALA A 58 -9.12 3.27 -9.16
N GLY A 59 -8.16 3.58 -8.30
CA GLY A 59 -8.44 3.93 -6.90
C GLY A 59 -8.71 5.42 -6.69
N ARG A 60 -8.76 5.82 -5.42
CA ARG A 60 -9.05 7.21 -5.03
C ARG A 60 -7.96 8.18 -5.51
N LYS A 61 -8.37 9.39 -5.89
CA LYS A 61 -7.48 10.51 -6.31
C LYS A 61 -7.54 11.70 -5.33
N HIS A 62 -8.35 11.60 -4.28
CA HIS A 62 -8.52 12.62 -3.24
C HIS A 62 -8.28 11.99 -1.87
N HIS A 63 -7.99 12.82 -0.86
CA HIS A 63 -7.73 12.38 0.52
C HIS A 63 -6.66 11.29 0.63
N LEU A 64 -5.60 11.43 -0.18
CA LEU A 64 -4.61 10.38 -0.42
C LEU A 64 -3.84 9.97 0.83
N ALA A 65 -3.49 10.93 1.69
CA ALA A 65 -2.75 10.68 2.93
C ALA A 65 -3.64 10.36 4.14
N GLU A 66 -4.97 10.40 3.97
CA GLU A 66 -5.91 10.08 5.03
C GLU A 66 -6.18 8.57 5.09
N LEU A 67 -6.43 8.07 6.29
CA LEU A 67 -6.81 6.68 6.51
C LEU A 67 -8.34 6.61 6.63
N PRO A 68 -9.05 6.15 5.58
CA PRO A 68 -10.51 6.20 5.57
C PRO A 68 -11.15 5.25 6.60
N LEU A 69 -10.53 4.11 6.84
CA LEU A 69 -10.94 3.11 7.83
C LEU A 69 -9.68 2.53 8.48
N ALA A 70 -9.76 2.22 9.77
CA ALA A 70 -8.71 1.51 10.47
C ALA A 70 -8.93 -0.01 10.31
N GLY A 71 -8.02 -0.68 9.59
CA GLY A 71 -7.90 -2.13 9.55
C GLY A 71 -6.80 -2.61 10.50
N ASN A 72 -6.59 -3.92 10.55
CA ASN A 72 -5.46 -4.52 11.27
C ASN A 72 -4.16 -4.56 10.45
N GLY A 73 -4.18 -4.03 9.22
CA GLY A 73 -3.01 -3.74 8.40
C GLY A 73 -3.04 -2.35 7.82
N GLU A 74 -1.88 -1.78 7.56
CA GLU A 74 -1.73 -0.44 7.02
C GLU A 74 -0.55 -0.38 6.04
N ILE A 75 -0.76 0.33 4.92
CA ILE A 75 0.29 0.70 3.98
C ILE A 75 0.39 2.22 3.93
N THR A 76 1.58 2.74 4.09
CA THR A 76 1.92 4.16 3.98
C THR A 76 2.98 4.35 2.91
N MET A 77 2.77 5.27 1.97
CA MET A 77 3.77 5.69 1.00
C MET A 77 4.19 7.12 1.29
N LYS A 78 5.50 7.35 1.37
CA LYS A 78 6.10 8.67 1.59
C LYS A 78 6.96 9.05 0.40
N ASP A 79 6.92 10.32 0.02
CA ASP A 79 7.91 10.90 -0.89
C ASP A 79 9.29 10.83 -0.23
N LYS A 80 10.27 10.21 -0.89
CA LYS A 80 11.60 9.95 -0.31
C LYS A 80 12.36 11.23 0.00
N ALA A 81 12.23 12.25 -0.85
CA ALA A 81 12.98 13.49 -0.72
C ALA A 81 12.47 14.36 0.43
N THR A 82 11.16 14.41 0.65
CA THR A 82 10.52 15.31 1.63
C THR A 82 10.08 14.59 2.90
N GLY A 83 9.98 13.26 2.88
CA GLY A 83 9.42 12.46 3.97
C GLY A 83 7.89 12.62 4.13
N LYS A 84 7.24 13.42 3.26
CA LYS A 84 5.80 13.69 3.33
C LYS A 84 5.02 12.43 2.97
N THR A 85 4.02 12.09 3.76
CA THR A 85 3.06 11.02 3.41
C THR A 85 2.25 11.45 2.20
N ILE A 86 2.34 10.68 1.10
CA ILE A 86 1.66 10.94 -0.17
C ILE A 86 0.50 9.99 -0.43
N TYR A 87 0.50 8.80 0.18
CA TYR A 87 -0.61 7.85 0.13
C TYR A 87 -0.66 7.02 1.40
N ARG A 88 -1.89 6.65 1.83
CA ARG A 88 -2.10 5.81 3.00
C ARG A 88 -3.37 4.99 2.81
N THR A 89 -3.31 3.71 3.11
CA THR A 89 -4.47 2.82 3.07
C THR A 89 -4.39 1.77 4.16
N SER A 90 -5.53 1.19 4.53
CA SER A 90 -5.60 0.08 5.45
C SER A 90 -6.19 -1.15 4.77
N PHE A 91 -5.97 -2.29 5.37
CA PHE A 91 -6.49 -3.57 4.91
C PHE A 91 -6.72 -4.53 6.07
N SER A 92 -7.43 -5.61 5.79
CA SER A 92 -7.48 -6.82 6.61
C SER A 92 -7.02 -8.01 5.77
N SER A 93 -6.39 -9.00 6.39
CA SER A 93 -5.84 -10.14 5.66
C SER A 93 -6.25 -11.47 6.30
N LEU A 94 -6.36 -12.51 5.49
CA LEU A 94 -6.59 -13.88 5.95
C LEU A 94 -5.48 -14.38 6.89
N PHE A 95 -4.23 -13.90 6.69
CA PHE A 95 -3.14 -14.22 7.58
C PHE A 95 -3.43 -13.76 9.02
N GLN A 96 -3.94 -12.54 9.20
CA GLN A 96 -4.24 -11.99 10.53
C GLN A 96 -5.44 -12.66 11.17
N GLU A 97 -6.42 -13.11 10.38
CA GLU A 97 -7.52 -13.95 10.88
C GLU A 97 -7.00 -15.31 11.35
N TRP A 98 -6.21 -15.98 10.50
CA TRP A 98 -5.61 -17.27 10.83
C TRP A 98 -4.67 -17.20 12.06
N VAL A 99 -3.93 -16.12 12.25
CA VAL A 99 -3.03 -15.95 13.41
C VAL A 99 -3.78 -16.03 14.75
N SER A 100 -5.10 -15.73 14.77
CA SER A 100 -5.95 -15.86 15.95
C SER A 100 -6.47 -17.28 16.19
N GLU A 101 -6.26 -18.20 15.25
CA GLU A 101 -6.70 -19.60 15.38
C GLU A 101 -5.73 -20.44 16.22
N GLU A 102 -6.25 -21.50 16.83
CA GLU A 102 -5.43 -22.41 17.65
C GLU A 102 -4.28 -23.06 16.85
N GLU A 103 -4.49 -23.30 15.56
CA GLU A 103 -3.47 -23.87 14.66
C GLU A 103 -2.22 -23.01 14.62
N ALA A 104 -2.36 -21.70 14.65
CA ALA A 104 -1.24 -20.74 14.57
C ALA A 104 -0.29 -20.83 15.78
N ASN A 105 -0.71 -21.44 16.88
CA ASN A 105 0.20 -21.71 18.01
C ASN A 105 1.14 -22.88 17.77
N ARG A 106 0.83 -23.75 16.80
CA ARG A 106 1.54 -25.01 16.56
C ARG A 106 2.39 -25.00 15.29
N ILE A 107 1.93 -24.32 14.25
CA ILE A 107 2.60 -24.32 12.94
C ILE A 107 2.84 -22.89 12.44
N LYS A 108 3.70 -22.78 11.42
CA LYS A 108 3.91 -21.54 10.65
C LYS A 108 3.32 -21.71 9.27
N LYS A 109 2.72 -20.62 8.76
CA LYS A 109 2.19 -20.54 7.39
C LYS A 109 2.66 -19.27 6.70
N GLY A 110 2.63 -19.29 5.35
CA GLY A 110 2.80 -18.14 4.50
C GLY A 110 1.52 -17.87 3.70
N PHE A 111 1.19 -16.60 3.54
CA PHE A 111 0.03 -16.12 2.77
C PHE A 111 0.49 -15.07 1.79
N GLU A 112 0.18 -15.28 0.52
CA GLU A 112 0.39 -14.29 -0.52
C GLU A 112 -0.69 -13.21 -0.44
N ASN A 113 -0.27 -11.96 -0.57
CA ASN A 113 -1.16 -10.80 -0.55
C ASN A 113 -0.75 -9.81 -1.62
N SER A 114 -1.70 -9.31 -2.40
CA SER A 114 -1.48 -8.32 -3.46
C SER A 114 -2.17 -7.01 -3.10
N PHE A 115 -1.44 -5.90 -3.21
CA PHE A 115 -1.96 -4.56 -2.96
C PHE A 115 -1.79 -3.68 -4.18
N LEU A 116 -2.80 -2.85 -4.44
CA LEU A 116 -2.79 -1.87 -5.52
C LEU A 116 -2.60 -0.48 -4.93
N LEU A 117 -1.52 0.17 -5.33
CA LEU A 117 -1.14 1.51 -4.91
C LEU A 117 -1.06 2.43 -6.13
N PRO A 118 -1.22 3.74 -5.99
CA PRO A 118 -0.94 4.65 -7.10
C PRO A 118 0.55 4.66 -7.42
N TYR A 119 0.91 4.70 -8.70
CA TYR A 119 2.30 4.64 -9.17
C TYR A 119 3.00 5.98 -8.92
N PRO A 120 4.07 6.06 -8.12
CA PRO A 120 4.71 7.31 -7.79
C PRO A 120 5.52 7.87 -8.98
N LYS A 121 5.56 9.18 -9.16
CA LYS A 121 6.39 9.86 -10.19
C LYS A 121 7.86 9.96 -9.80
N LYS A 122 8.14 9.94 -8.50
CA LYS A 122 9.49 10.07 -7.92
C LYS A 122 9.72 8.93 -6.95
N GLU A 123 10.97 8.80 -6.51
CA GLU A 123 11.33 7.83 -5.48
C GLU A 123 10.45 7.95 -4.24
N ALA A 124 9.92 6.85 -3.79
CA ALA A 124 9.02 6.78 -2.65
C ALA A 124 9.43 5.65 -1.69
N ILE A 125 9.08 5.81 -0.43
CA ILE A 125 9.28 4.80 0.60
C ILE A 125 7.91 4.24 0.96
N VAL A 126 7.75 2.94 0.79
CA VAL A 126 6.55 2.21 1.20
C VAL A 126 6.81 1.47 2.49
N THR A 127 5.94 1.67 3.46
CA THR A 127 5.93 0.90 4.71
C THR A 127 4.61 0.16 4.82
N ILE A 128 4.68 -1.16 4.99
CA ILE A 128 3.54 -2.01 5.32
C ILE A 128 3.68 -2.52 6.74
N SER A 129 2.58 -2.56 7.49
CA SER A 129 2.57 -3.04 8.87
C SER A 129 1.34 -3.90 9.16
N LEU A 130 1.53 -4.95 9.95
CA LEU A 130 0.49 -5.77 10.56
C LEU A 130 0.33 -5.35 12.00
N LYS A 131 -0.90 -5.14 12.43
CA LYS A 131 -1.24 -4.67 13.78
C LYS A 131 -2.18 -5.67 14.45
N ASP A 132 -2.08 -5.78 15.75
CA ASP A 132 -3.06 -6.53 16.55
C ASP A 132 -4.35 -5.72 16.77
N VAL A 133 -5.28 -6.30 17.51
CA VAL A 133 -6.57 -5.68 17.85
C VAL A 133 -6.43 -4.41 18.73
N TYR A 134 -5.27 -4.20 19.33
CA TYR A 134 -4.92 -3.01 20.11
C TYR A 134 -4.12 -2.00 19.29
N HIS A 135 -4.03 -2.18 17.97
CA HIS A 135 -3.24 -1.36 17.04
C HIS A 135 -1.72 -1.38 17.28
N LYS A 136 -1.21 -2.32 18.06
CA LYS A 136 0.23 -2.53 18.22
C LYS A 136 0.79 -3.23 16.97
N VAL A 137 1.92 -2.74 16.46
CA VAL A 137 2.60 -3.31 15.30
C VAL A 137 3.28 -4.62 15.69
N ASN A 138 2.90 -5.71 15.05
CA ASN A 138 3.48 -7.05 15.22
C ASN A 138 4.56 -7.36 14.17
N ALA A 139 4.38 -6.86 12.95
CA ALA A 139 5.37 -6.95 11.88
C ALA A 139 5.32 -5.69 11.01
N SER A 140 6.46 -5.29 10.47
CA SER A 140 6.56 -4.18 9.54
C SER A 140 7.69 -4.43 8.55
N LEU A 141 7.47 -4.01 7.30
CA LEU A 141 8.49 -3.97 6.26
C LEU A 141 8.49 -2.57 5.64
N THR A 142 9.68 -2.04 5.44
CA THR A 142 9.88 -0.78 4.70
C THR A 142 10.80 -1.04 3.52
N HIS A 143 10.39 -0.61 2.34
CA HIS A 143 11.19 -0.71 1.13
C HIS A 143 11.01 0.53 0.25
N GLU A 144 11.91 0.68 -0.69
CA GLU A 144 11.92 1.79 -1.62
C GLU A 144 11.24 1.42 -2.93
N ILE A 145 10.57 2.39 -3.56
CA ILE A 145 10.07 2.33 -4.93
C ILE A 145 10.84 3.36 -5.74
N VAL A 146 11.60 2.87 -6.71
CA VAL A 146 12.29 3.70 -7.71
C VAL A 146 11.48 3.58 -9.01
N PRO A 147 10.81 4.67 -9.47
CA PRO A 147 10.06 4.64 -10.73
C PRO A 147 10.96 4.23 -11.89
N ASN A 148 10.42 3.41 -12.79
CA ASN A 148 11.14 2.85 -13.94
C ASN A 148 12.31 1.90 -13.60
N ASP A 149 12.39 1.40 -12.36
CA ASP A 149 13.30 0.31 -12.04
C ASP A 149 12.97 -0.92 -12.88
N ILE A 150 14.01 -1.60 -13.35
CA ILE A 150 13.89 -2.86 -14.14
C ILE A 150 13.18 -3.97 -13.36
N LEU A 151 13.22 -3.91 -12.03
CA LEU A 151 12.54 -4.86 -11.15
C LEU A 151 11.02 -4.65 -11.08
N ILE A 152 10.50 -3.52 -11.61
CA ILE A 152 9.06 -3.29 -11.70
C ILE A 152 8.55 -3.83 -13.02
N HIS A 153 7.94 -5.00 -12.99
CA HIS A 153 7.47 -5.70 -14.17
C HIS A 153 6.28 -4.96 -14.81
N GLN A 154 6.37 -4.66 -16.11
CA GLN A 154 5.29 -4.03 -16.87
C GLN A 154 4.22 -5.08 -17.22
N ARG A 155 3.02 -4.99 -16.62
CA ARG A 155 1.90 -5.89 -16.92
C ARG A 155 0.82 -5.15 -17.72
N GLY A 156 0.21 -5.83 -18.68
CA GLY A 156 -0.96 -5.31 -19.40
C GLY A 156 -0.69 -4.43 -20.62
N THR A 157 0.55 -4.31 -21.09
CA THR A 157 0.88 -3.62 -22.34
C THR A 157 0.70 -4.50 -23.58
N ASN A 158 0.63 -5.83 -23.45
CA ASN A 158 0.48 -6.79 -24.54
C ASN A 158 -0.61 -7.82 -24.25
N LEU A 159 -1.87 -7.44 -24.45
CA LEU A 159 -2.99 -8.40 -24.48
C LEU A 159 -2.94 -9.35 -25.69
N SER A 160 -2.00 -9.17 -26.61
CA SER A 160 -1.90 -9.96 -27.86
C SER A 160 -1.10 -11.26 -27.75
N LEU A 161 -0.50 -11.57 -26.62
CA LEU A 161 0.34 -12.77 -26.46
C LEU A 161 -0.06 -13.65 -25.25
N ILE A 162 -1.35 -13.73 -24.92
CA ILE A 162 -1.83 -14.88 -24.19
C ILE A 162 -1.97 -16.00 -25.23
N HIS A 163 -0.90 -16.65 -25.56
CA HIS A 163 -0.95 -18.01 -26.06
C HIS A 163 -1.44 -18.87 -24.87
N ILE A 164 -2.74 -19.04 -24.80
CA ILE A 164 -3.31 -20.19 -24.09
C ILE A 164 -2.84 -21.39 -24.92
N SER A 165 -1.73 -22.00 -24.50
CA SER A 165 -1.38 -23.33 -24.99
C SER A 165 -2.49 -24.25 -24.51
N GLU A 166 -3.41 -24.56 -25.39
CA GLU A 166 -4.40 -25.63 -25.15
C GLU A 166 -3.64 -26.88 -24.70
N PRO A 167 -4.05 -27.54 -23.61
CA PRO A 167 -3.42 -28.77 -23.19
C PRO A 167 -3.61 -29.78 -24.33
N THR A 168 -2.50 -30.18 -24.94
CA THR A 168 -2.49 -31.18 -26.00
C THR A 168 -3.15 -32.44 -25.45
N ARG A 169 -4.38 -32.70 -25.90
CA ARG A 169 -5.15 -33.88 -25.55
C ARG A 169 -4.39 -35.08 -26.13
N ARG A 170 -3.62 -35.78 -25.29
CA ARG A 170 -3.02 -37.07 -25.69
C ARG A 170 -4.16 -37.98 -26.07
N ARG A 171 -4.30 -38.24 -27.39
CA ARG A 171 -5.09 -39.38 -27.89
C ARG A 171 -4.39 -40.65 -27.41
N GLY A 172 -5.04 -41.37 -26.54
CA GLY A 172 -4.68 -42.72 -26.21
C GLY A 172 -4.79 -43.56 -27.50
N ILE A 173 -3.72 -44.22 -27.85
CA ILE A 173 -3.72 -45.25 -28.89
C ILE A 173 -4.11 -46.52 -28.16
N SER A 174 -5.23 -47.10 -28.60
CA SER A 174 -5.71 -48.42 -28.24
C SER A 174 -4.81 -49.48 -28.86
#